data_2c44a4f5330cbfb7616809f648cd31f4
#
_entry.id   2c44a4f5330cbfb7616809f648cd31f4
#
_cell.length_a   1.000
_cell.length_b   1.000
_cell.length_c   1.000
_cell.angle_alpha   90.00
_cell.angle_beta   90.00
_cell.angle_gamma   90.00
#
_symmetry.space_group_name_H-M   'P 1'
#
loop_
_entity.id
_entity.type
_entity.pdbx_description
1 polymer ?
#
loop_
_entity_poly.entity_id
_entity_poly.type
_entity_poly.pdbx_seq_one_letter_code
_entity_poly.pdbx_strand_id
1 'polypeptide(L)'
;YATSSHFSWTDATEFRKFCQDAGIPCKPLPVEEYFQPGLCDGAFLTEEYTYDAHILRDYLMEEIAKYPGIKLHFGRKITEIEKQTDCYEVTALHEGKQEAYRAPFVLNATYASVNQILRKVKGAETQDFGLKYELCEIILCKASDKIRNIGFTVMDGPFFSIMPFGKTGYHSLTSVTFTPHKTSYDATPQFPCVGENGNCCQGGFLGNCNDCPGRPESAWEYMSTLARKYMREEYAFSYEKSLFSMKPILKASEIDDSRPTVIRALSEDPVFISVLSGKINTVYDLDPFLD
;
A
#
# COMPACT_ATOMS: atom_id res chain seq x y z
N TYR A 1 15.69 11.54 -8.70
CA TYR A 1 14.45 12.26 -8.97
C TYR A 1 14.62 13.19 -10.15
N ALA A 2 13.59 13.31 -10.97
CA ALA A 2 13.56 14.28 -12.06
C ALA A 2 12.22 15.00 -12.13
N THR A 3 12.26 16.24 -12.57
CA THR A 3 11.11 17.04 -12.96
C THR A 3 10.98 17.02 -14.47
N SER A 4 9.76 16.84 -14.99
CA SER A 4 9.54 16.82 -16.43
C SER A 4 9.45 18.24 -16.98
N SER A 5 10.02 18.49 -18.16
CA SER A 5 9.88 19.76 -18.88
C SER A 5 8.43 20.10 -19.21
N HIS A 6 7.53 19.08 -19.17
CA HIS A 6 6.11 19.22 -19.47
C HIS A 6 5.31 18.34 -18.50
N PHE A 7 4.18 18.88 -18.03
CA PHE A 7 3.22 18.15 -17.18
C PHE A 7 3.64 17.87 -15.73
N SER A 8 4.85 18.22 -15.28
CA SER A 8 5.13 18.32 -13.85
C SER A 8 4.46 19.56 -13.29
N TRP A 9 3.87 19.42 -12.11
CA TRP A 9 3.32 20.59 -11.38
C TRP A 9 4.42 21.37 -10.67
N THR A 10 5.55 20.73 -10.40
CA THR A 10 6.74 21.30 -9.78
C THR A 10 7.91 21.31 -10.78
N ASP A 11 8.56 22.45 -10.96
CA ASP A 11 9.76 22.57 -11.79
C ASP A 11 11.05 22.28 -11.00
N ALA A 12 12.19 22.23 -11.71
CA ALA A 12 13.49 21.95 -11.12
C ALA A 12 13.91 22.95 -10.03
N THR A 13 13.50 24.21 -10.14
CA THR A 13 13.83 25.27 -9.19
C THR A 13 13.02 25.11 -7.92
N GLU A 14 11.73 24.86 -8.04
CA GLU A 14 10.82 24.63 -6.92
C GLU A 14 11.20 23.38 -6.14
N PHE A 15 11.53 22.27 -6.84
CA PHE A 15 11.97 21.04 -6.17
C PHE A 15 13.28 21.25 -5.39
N ARG A 16 14.25 21.95 -5.96
CA ARG A 16 15.49 22.27 -5.25
C ARG A 16 15.22 23.11 -4.01
N LYS A 17 14.37 24.12 -4.13
CA LYS A 17 13.97 24.94 -3.02
C LYS A 17 13.29 24.14 -1.92
N PHE A 18 12.36 23.27 -2.28
CA PHE A 18 11.69 22.36 -1.34
C PHE A 18 12.70 21.49 -0.58
N CYS A 19 13.65 20.87 -1.29
CA CYS A 19 14.70 20.06 -0.63
C CYS A 19 15.54 20.89 0.34
N GLN A 20 15.88 22.12 -0.06
CA GLN A 20 16.65 23.02 0.80
C GLN A 20 15.86 23.43 2.06
N ASP A 21 14.59 23.79 1.91
CA ASP A 21 13.71 24.22 3.01
C ASP A 21 13.43 23.04 3.97
N ALA A 22 13.32 21.82 3.44
CA ALA A 22 13.09 20.59 4.21
C ALA A 22 14.38 19.96 4.76
N GLY A 23 15.56 20.49 4.45
CA GLY A 23 16.83 19.89 4.87
C GLY A 23 17.15 18.53 4.21
N ILE A 24 16.58 18.27 3.04
CA ILE A 24 16.78 17.02 2.30
C ILE A 24 18.05 17.15 1.44
N PRO A 25 19.04 16.25 1.57
CA PRO A 25 20.20 16.23 0.68
C PRO A 25 19.74 16.09 -0.78
N CYS A 26 20.09 17.06 -1.61
CA CYS A 26 19.68 17.13 -3.00
C CYS A 26 20.84 17.65 -3.86
N LYS A 27 21.44 16.75 -4.65
CA LYS A 27 22.56 17.10 -5.54
C LYS A 27 22.07 17.16 -6.97
N PRO A 28 22.15 18.29 -7.67
CA PRO A 28 21.87 18.38 -9.10
C PRO A 28 22.77 17.46 -9.92
N LEU A 29 22.18 16.81 -10.92
CA LEU A 29 22.87 15.93 -11.87
C LEU A 29 22.64 16.40 -13.29
N PRO A 30 23.54 16.06 -14.26
CA PRO A 30 23.30 16.28 -15.68
C PRO A 30 22.08 15.47 -16.13
N VAL A 31 21.04 16.14 -16.59
CA VAL A 31 19.79 15.50 -17.03
C VAL A 31 20.04 14.45 -18.11
N GLU A 32 20.85 14.80 -19.10
CA GLU A 32 21.09 13.96 -20.29
C GLU A 32 21.93 12.71 -20.01
N GLU A 33 22.52 12.59 -18.83
CA GLU A 33 23.20 11.38 -18.39
C GLU A 33 22.20 10.28 -18.04
N TYR A 34 21.02 10.65 -17.52
CA TYR A 34 20.03 9.72 -16.99
C TYR A 34 18.74 9.66 -17.80
N PHE A 35 18.37 10.77 -18.40
CA PHE A 35 17.09 10.93 -19.09
C PHE A 35 17.28 11.32 -20.56
N GLN A 36 16.28 11.05 -21.37
CA GLN A 36 16.27 11.43 -22.78
C GLN A 36 16.27 12.96 -22.91
N PRO A 37 17.01 13.51 -23.90
CA PRO A 37 17.12 14.96 -24.08
C PRO A 37 15.77 15.65 -24.21
N GLY A 38 15.62 16.77 -23.52
CA GLY A 38 14.44 17.66 -23.60
C GLY A 38 13.20 17.17 -22.86
N LEU A 39 13.23 16.00 -22.21
CA LEU A 39 12.05 15.51 -21.47
C LEU A 39 12.02 15.93 -20.00
N CYS A 40 13.17 16.22 -19.41
CA CYS A 40 13.26 16.70 -18.04
C CYS A 40 13.99 18.04 -18.00
N ASP A 41 13.56 18.93 -17.10
CA ASP A 41 14.20 20.22 -16.85
C ASP A 41 15.15 20.18 -15.65
N GLY A 42 15.08 19.12 -14.82
CA GLY A 42 15.99 18.86 -13.72
C GLY A 42 16.15 17.38 -13.41
N ALA A 43 17.35 17.03 -12.94
CA ALA A 43 17.66 15.72 -12.37
C ALA A 43 18.44 15.90 -11.07
N PHE A 44 18.12 15.11 -10.06
CA PHE A 44 18.65 15.28 -8.71
C PHE A 44 18.93 13.92 -8.08
N LEU A 45 20.11 13.80 -7.45
CA LEU A 45 20.41 12.70 -6.54
C LEU A 45 19.96 13.09 -5.14
N THR A 46 19.02 12.32 -4.60
CA THR A 46 18.58 12.39 -3.21
C THR A 46 18.81 11.06 -2.54
N GLU A 47 18.86 11.05 -1.22
CA GLU A 47 18.89 9.82 -0.44
C GLU A 47 17.46 9.39 -0.15
N GLU A 48 17.11 8.16 -0.53
CA GLU A 48 15.81 7.56 -0.21
C GLU A 48 16.00 6.14 0.30
N TYR A 49 15.36 5.85 1.44
CA TYR A 49 15.41 4.55 2.05
C TYR A 49 14.29 3.66 1.53
N THR A 50 14.65 2.45 1.11
CA THR A 50 13.71 1.39 0.81
C THR A 50 13.80 0.32 1.91
N TYR A 51 12.69 -0.35 2.20
CA TYR A 51 12.68 -1.47 3.13
C TYR A 51 12.26 -2.75 2.42
N ASP A 52 12.74 -3.88 2.93
CA ASP A 52 12.33 -5.20 2.47
C ASP A 52 11.23 -5.73 3.38
N ALA A 53 10.02 -5.86 2.84
CA ALA A 53 8.85 -6.31 3.59
C ALA A 53 9.01 -7.74 4.14
N HIS A 54 9.78 -8.60 3.46
CA HIS A 54 10.04 -9.96 3.93
C HIS A 54 10.97 -9.95 5.15
N ILE A 55 12.05 -9.18 5.09
CA ILE A 55 12.97 -9.02 6.23
C ILE A 55 12.24 -8.40 7.42
N LEU A 56 11.42 -7.38 7.18
CA LEU A 56 10.63 -6.74 8.24
C LEU A 56 9.63 -7.72 8.87
N ARG A 57 8.93 -8.49 8.05
CA ARG A 57 8.02 -9.55 8.54
C ARG A 57 8.77 -10.56 9.40
N ASP A 58 9.88 -11.08 8.92
CA ASP A 58 10.64 -12.13 9.61
C ASP A 58 11.18 -11.60 10.94
N TYR A 59 11.70 -10.38 10.96
CA TYR A 59 12.12 -9.69 12.19
C TYR A 59 10.95 -9.56 13.19
N LEU A 60 9.79 -9.08 12.75
CA LEU A 60 8.62 -8.94 13.62
C LEU A 60 8.13 -10.30 14.14
N MET A 61 8.18 -11.35 13.32
CA MET A 61 7.81 -12.71 13.74
C MET A 61 8.78 -13.25 14.80
N GLU A 62 10.07 -12.98 14.65
CA GLU A 62 11.10 -13.35 15.66
C GLU A 62 10.89 -12.56 16.96
N GLU A 63 10.58 -11.26 16.88
CA GLU A 63 10.29 -10.46 18.07
C GLU A 63 9.04 -10.96 18.81
N ILE A 64 7.94 -11.21 18.11
CA ILE A 64 6.70 -11.76 18.70
C ILE A 64 6.94 -13.10 19.40
N ALA A 65 7.77 -13.96 18.81
CA ALA A 65 8.09 -15.29 19.39
C ALA A 65 8.77 -15.21 20.77
N LYS A 66 9.36 -14.06 21.14
CA LYS A 66 9.97 -13.85 22.48
C LYS A 66 8.91 -13.69 23.59
N TYR A 67 7.64 -13.49 23.22
CA TYR A 67 6.55 -13.26 24.15
C TYR A 67 5.56 -14.45 24.16
N PRO A 68 5.74 -15.44 25.06
CA PRO A 68 4.96 -16.69 25.06
C PRO A 68 3.45 -16.46 25.34
N GLY A 69 3.08 -15.29 25.85
CA GLY A 69 1.68 -14.90 26.03
C GLY A 69 0.98 -14.52 24.72
N ILE A 70 1.72 -14.22 23.64
CA ILE A 70 1.14 -13.86 22.35
C ILE A 70 0.85 -15.13 21.57
N LYS A 71 -0.39 -15.26 21.08
CA LYS A 71 -0.82 -16.39 20.23
C LYS A 71 -1.21 -15.87 18.85
N LEU A 72 -0.57 -16.40 17.81
CA LEU A 72 -0.90 -16.09 16.41
C LEU A 72 -1.85 -17.16 15.86
N HIS A 73 -3.01 -16.74 15.40
CA HIS A 73 -4.03 -17.60 14.82
C HIS A 73 -4.23 -17.26 13.34
N PHE A 74 -3.49 -17.94 12.47
CA PHE A 74 -3.63 -17.79 11.01
C PHE A 74 -4.79 -18.61 10.44
N GLY A 75 -5.26 -18.23 9.24
CA GLY A 75 -6.33 -18.95 8.54
C GLY A 75 -7.70 -18.81 9.21
N ARG A 76 -7.91 -17.84 10.10
CA ARG A 76 -9.19 -17.57 10.74
C ARG A 76 -9.95 -16.48 10.02
N LYS A 77 -11.15 -16.82 9.58
CA LYS A 77 -12.07 -15.89 8.93
C LYS A 77 -13.06 -15.35 9.96
N ILE A 78 -12.91 -14.09 10.35
CA ILE A 78 -13.82 -13.46 11.31
C ILE A 78 -15.21 -13.35 10.69
N THR A 79 -16.21 -13.95 11.34
CA THR A 79 -17.60 -14.00 10.86
C THR A 79 -18.51 -13.06 11.62
N GLU A 80 -18.26 -12.86 12.91
CA GLU A 80 -19.08 -12.04 13.78
C GLU A 80 -18.24 -11.49 14.94
N ILE A 81 -18.60 -10.31 15.43
CA ILE A 81 -18.06 -9.70 16.64
C ILE A 81 -19.26 -9.17 17.42
N GLU A 82 -19.47 -9.66 18.63
CA GLU A 82 -20.61 -9.27 19.47
C GLU A 82 -20.14 -8.57 20.74
N LYS A 83 -20.66 -7.36 20.98
CA LYS A 83 -20.42 -6.62 22.21
C LYS A 83 -21.22 -7.26 23.36
N GLN A 84 -20.52 -7.68 24.40
CA GLN A 84 -21.08 -8.14 25.67
C GLN A 84 -20.92 -7.05 26.74
N THR A 85 -21.27 -7.35 27.98
CA THR A 85 -21.19 -6.37 29.08
C THR A 85 -19.75 -5.93 29.37
N ASP A 86 -18.80 -6.86 29.37
CA ASP A 86 -17.40 -6.67 29.83
C ASP A 86 -16.35 -7.11 28.81
N CYS A 87 -16.79 -7.59 27.65
CA CYS A 87 -15.87 -8.08 26.60
C CYS A 87 -16.54 -8.03 25.23
N TYR A 88 -15.74 -8.24 24.20
CA TYR A 88 -16.21 -8.65 22.87
C TYR A 88 -16.02 -10.15 22.69
N GLU A 89 -17.04 -10.82 22.14
CA GLU A 89 -16.93 -12.17 21.62
C GLU A 89 -16.68 -12.11 20.11
N VAL A 90 -15.54 -12.62 19.69
CA VAL A 90 -15.11 -12.66 18.28
C VAL A 90 -15.26 -14.09 17.79
N THR A 91 -16.17 -14.30 16.84
CA THR A 91 -16.39 -15.59 16.19
C THR A 91 -15.59 -15.67 14.90
N ALA A 92 -14.85 -16.74 14.75
CA ALA A 92 -14.04 -17.02 13.56
C ALA A 92 -14.37 -18.41 12.99
N LEU A 93 -14.22 -18.56 11.68
CA LEU A 93 -14.30 -19.82 10.97
C LEU A 93 -12.90 -20.28 10.58
N HIS A 94 -12.54 -21.51 10.97
CA HIS A 94 -11.29 -22.17 10.61
C HIS A 94 -11.57 -23.62 10.18
N GLU A 95 -11.21 -23.98 8.96
CA GLU A 95 -11.43 -25.32 8.39
C GLU A 95 -12.87 -25.85 8.56
N GLY A 96 -13.85 -24.97 8.37
CA GLY A 96 -15.27 -25.29 8.51
C GLY A 96 -15.79 -25.35 9.95
N LYS A 97 -14.94 -25.15 10.96
CA LYS A 97 -15.33 -25.12 12.37
C LYS A 97 -15.38 -23.69 12.89
N GLN A 98 -16.36 -23.42 13.74
CA GLN A 98 -16.47 -22.16 14.46
C GLN A 98 -15.58 -22.19 15.71
N GLU A 99 -14.83 -21.10 15.90
CA GLU A 99 -14.04 -20.81 17.12
C GLU A 99 -14.51 -19.48 17.68
N ALA A 100 -14.58 -19.34 19.00
CA ALA A 100 -14.92 -18.08 19.66
C ALA A 100 -13.80 -17.62 20.59
N TYR A 101 -13.53 -16.34 20.57
CA TYR A 101 -12.52 -15.68 21.40
C TYR A 101 -13.16 -14.54 22.16
N ARG A 102 -12.80 -14.35 23.42
CA ARG A 102 -13.30 -13.26 24.26
C ARG A 102 -12.16 -12.37 24.71
N ALA A 103 -12.36 -11.06 24.59
CA ALA A 103 -11.38 -10.07 25.03
C ALA A 103 -12.06 -8.76 25.45
N PRO A 104 -11.60 -8.12 26.52
CA PRO A 104 -12.07 -6.79 26.92
C PRO A 104 -11.55 -5.69 25.99
N PHE A 105 -10.50 -5.98 25.21
CA PHE A 105 -9.89 -5.08 24.24
C PHE A 105 -9.80 -5.76 22.87
N VAL A 106 -10.30 -5.11 21.83
CA VAL A 106 -10.23 -5.54 20.43
C VAL A 106 -9.64 -4.43 19.56
N LEU A 107 -8.60 -4.76 18.82
CA LEU A 107 -8.00 -3.88 17.81
C LEU A 107 -8.28 -4.41 16.41
N ASN A 108 -9.00 -3.64 15.61
CA ASN A 108 -9.18 -3.89 14.18
C ASN A 108 -8.09 -3.18 13.38
N ALA A 109 -7.01 -3.88 13.07
CA ALA A 109 -5.86 -3.42 12.29
C ALA A 109 -5.79 -4.13 10.92
N THR A 110 -6.92 -4.28 10.24
CA THR A 110 -7.06 -5.12 9.04
C THR A 110 -6.87 -4.37 7.73
N TYR A 111 -6.40 -3.12 7.76
CA TYR A 111 -6.07 -2.29 6.61
C TYR A 111 -7.21 -2.21 5.58
N ALA A 112 -7.04 -2.85 4.41
CA ALA A 112 -8.07 -2.84 3.36
C ALA A 112 -9.39 -3.51 3.79
N SER A 113 -9.39 -4.33 4.83
CA SER A 113 -10.60 -5.00 5.37
C SER A 113 -11.21 -4.29 6.58
N VAL A 114 -10.77 -3.07 6.91
CA VAL A 114 -11.23 -2.36 8.12
C VAL A 114 -12.75 -2.22 8.18
N ASN A 115 -13.39 -1.82 7.10
CA ASN A 115 -14.86 -1.70 7.02
C ASN A 115 -15.57 -3.05 7.04
N GLN A 116 -15.00 -4.09 6.41
CA GLN A 116 -15.56 -5.43 6.45
C GLN A 116 -15.63 -5.98 7.88
N ILE A 117 -14.61 -5.70 8.69
CA ILE A 117 -14.60 -6.09 10.10
C ILE A 117 -15.59 -5.26 10.90
N LEU A 118 -15.61 -3.92 10.72
CA LEU A 118 -16.58 -3.05 11.40
C LEU A 118 -18.03 -3.51 11.19
N ARG A 119 -18.39 -3.90 9.97
CA ARG A 119 -19.73 -4.37 9.62
C ARG A 119 -20.13 -5.72 10.23
N LYS A 120 -19.20 -6.42 10.88
CA LYS A 120 -19.47 -7.66 11.62
C LYS A 120 -19.73 -7.41 13.10
N VAL A 121 -19.55 -6.17 13.55
CA VAL A 121 -19.79 -5.81 14.97
C VAL A 121 -21.28 -5.66 15.20
N LYS A 122 -21.80 -6.36 16.22
CA LYS A 122 -23.17 -6.28 16.72
C LYS A 122 -23.18 -5.65 18.11
N GLY A 123 -24.31 -5.08 18.47
CA GLY A 123 -24.49 -4.46 19.81
C GLY A 123 -23.81 -3.10 19.98
N ALA A 124 -23.26 -2.52 18.89
CA ALA A 124 -22.71 -1.17 18.86
C ALA A 124 -23.01 -0.51 17.51
N GLU A 125 -23.18 0.80 17.51
CA GLU A 125 -23.26 1.56 16.26
C GLU A 125 -21.87 1.66 15.62
N THR A 126 -21.79 1.28 14.35
CA THR A 126 -20.54 1.33 13.58
C THR A 126 -20.62 2.38 12.49
N GLN A 127 -19.54 3.08 12.28
CA GLN A 127 -19.39 4.02 11.17
C GLN A 127 -18.23 3.57 10.28
N ASP A 128 -18.52 3.33 9.00
CA ASP A 128 -17.50 3.01 8.01
C ASP A 128 -16.48 4.15 7.87
N PHE A 129 -15.24 3.80 7.57
CA PHE A 129 -14.29 4.76 7.02
C PHE A 129 -14.74 5.13 5.59
N GLY A 130 -14.74 6.42 5.28
CA GLY A 130 -15.03 6.91 3.93
C GLY A 130 -13.87 6.58 2.99
N LEU A 131 -13.90 5.38 2.37
CA LEU A 131 -12.78 4.87 1.56
C LEU A 131 -13.12 4.82 0.08
N LYS A 132 -12.11 5.09 -0.73
CA LYS A 132 -11.95 4.63 -2.09
C LYS A 132 -10.99 3.44 -2.06
N TYR A 133 -11.29 2.40 -2.81
CA TYR A 133 -10.42 1.24 -2.97
C TYR A 133 -9.86 1.19 -4.38
N GLU A 134 -8.58 0.97 -4.49
CA GLU A 134 -7.91 0.74 -5.77
C GLU A 134 -7.30 -0.66 -5.80
N LEU A 135 -7.61 -1.42 -6.85
CA LEU A 135 -6.85 -2.62 -7.20
C LEU A 135 -5.59 -2.16 -7.94
N CYS A 136 -4.47 -2.21 -7.26
CA CYS A 136 -3.19 -1.72 -7.74
C CYS A 136 -2.28 -2.87 -8.18
N GLU A 137 -1.46 -2.60 -9.21
CA GLU A 137 -0.37 -3.45 -9.67
C GLU A 137 0.98 -2.82 -9.32
N ILE A 138 1.89 -3.63 -8.81
CA ILE A 138 3.32 -3.33 -8.73
C ILE A 138 4.03 -4.33 -9.63
N ILE A 139 4.74 -3.85 -10.64
CA ILE A 139 5.47 -4.72 -11.56
C ILE A 139 6.89 -4.91 -11.02
N LEU A 140 7.31 -6.16 -10.88
CA LEU A 140 8.70 -6.49 -10.57
C LEU A 140 9.51 -6.66 -11.85
N CYS A 141 10.63 -5.96 -11.89
CA CYS A 141 11.55 -5.91 -13.04
C CYS A 141 12.92 -6.46 -12.68
N LYS A 142 13.54 -7.16 -13.62
CA LYS A 142 14.99 -7.36 -13.62
C LYS A 142 15.63 -6.11 -14.22
N ALA A 143 16.48 -5.46 -13.45
CA ALA A 143 17.18 -4.25 -13.84
C ALA A 143 18.61 -4.55 -14.25
N SER A 144 19.17 -3.75 -15.17
CA SER A 144 20.57 -3.82 -15.54
C SER A 144 21.47 -3.47 -14.36
N ASP A 145 22.73 -3.89 -14.40
CA ASP A 145 23.70 -3.60 -13.34
C ASP A 145 23.90 -2.10 -13.10
N LYS A 146 23.67 -1.27 -14.12
CA LYS A 146 23.79 0.20 -14.04
C LYS A 146 22.80 0.84 -13.07
N ILE A 147 21.64 0.21 -12.86
CA ILE A 147 20.60 0.75 -11.95
C ILE A 147 20.34 -0.13 -10.73
N ARG A 148 21.18 -1.13 -10.48
CA ARG A 148 20.98 -2.11 -9.40
C ARG A 148 20.63 -1.48 -8.04
N ASN A 149 21.26 -0.35 -7.69
CA ASN A 149 21.08 0.34 -6.42
C ASN A 149 20.53 1.76 -6.60
N ILE A 150 19.93 2.05 -7.74
CA ILE A 150 19.43 3.38 -8.08
C ILE A 150 17.95 3.28 -8.39
N GLY A 151 17.16 4.18 -7.78
CA GLY A 151 15.78 4.42 -8.17
C GLY A 151 15.68 5.60 -9.12
N PHE A 152 14.75 5.53 -10.06
CA PHE A 152 14.35 6.65 -10.92
C PHE A 152 12.90 6.99 -10.65
N THR A 153 12.64 8.26 -10.40
CA THR A 153 11.29 8.80 -10.28
C THR A 153 11.21 10.09 -11.07
N VAL A 154 10.33 10.13 -12.06
CA VAL A 154 9.87 11.39 -12.63
C VAL A 154 8.64 11.80 -11.81
N MET A 155 8.68 12.96 -11.20
CA MET A 155 7.79 13.33 -10.13
C MET A 155 6.73 14.36 -10.53
N ASP A 156 5.71 14.41 -9.69
CA ASP A 156 4.69 15.45 -9.65
C ASP A 156 3.85 15.55 -10.92
N GLY A 157 3.33 14.38 -11.34
CA GLY A 157 2.48 14.28 -12.52
C GLY A 157 2.16 12.82 -12.91
N PRO A 158 1.64 12.58 -14.10
CA PRO A 158 1.23 11.24 -14.58
C PRO A 158 2.43 10.39 -15.01
N PHE A 159 3.43 10.28 -14.14
CA PHE A 159 4.72 9.67 -14.45
C PHE A 159 4.91 8.31 -13.79
N PHE A 160 6.16 7.91 -13.61
CA PHE A 160 6.55 6.59 -13.14
C PHE A 160 7.64 6.66 -12.06
N SER A 161 7.72 5.57 -11.30
CA SER A 161 8.86 5.25 -10.44
C SER A 161 9.35 3.85 -10.74
N ILE A 162 10.68 3.68 -10.87
CA ILE A 162 11.35 2.39 -10.85
C ILE A 162 12.37 2.40 -9.71
N MET A 163 12.17 1.55 -8.71
CA MET A 163 12.89 1.59 -7.43
C MET A 163 13.38 0.20 -7.04
N PRO A 164 14.56 0.06 -6.41
CA PRO A 164 14.95 -1.21 -5.82
C PRO A 164 13.83 -1.76 -4.91
N PHE A 165 13.50 -3.03 -5.07
CA PHE A 165 12.44 -3.68 -4.28
C PHE A 165 13.06 -4.47 -3.12
N GLY A 166 13.36 -3.77 -2.05
CA GLY A 166 14.06 -4.32 -0.90
C GLY A 166 15.42 -4.91 -1.30
N LYS A 167 15.76 -6.05 -0.72
CA LYS A 167 16.98 -6.83 -1.04
C LYS A 167 16.71 -8.00 -1.99
N THR A 168 15.57 -8.00 -2.67
CA THR A 168 15.16 -9.10 -3.56
C THR A 168 15.98 -9.22 -4.85
N GLY A 169 16.73 -8.17 -5.22
CA GLY A 169 17.43 -8.07 -6.51
C GLY A 169 16.54 -7.61 -7.66
N TYR A 170 15.26 -7.38 -7.42
CA TYR A 170 14.32 -6.79 -8.38
C TYR A 170 14.16 -5.29 -8.15
N HIS A 171 13.57 -4.63 -9.15
CA HIS A 171 13.01 -3.29 -9.02
C HIS A 171 11.49 -3.35 -9.14
N SER A 172 10.80 -2.49 -8.41
CA SER A 172 9.38 -2.23 -8.59
C SER A 172 9.19 -1.13 -9.63
N LEU A 173 8.31 -1.35 -10.60
CA LEU A 173 7.85 -0.31 -11.53
C LEU A 173 6.40 0.02 -11.22
N THR A 174 6.13 1.29 -11.02
CA THR A 174 4.80 1.84 -10.77
C THR A 174 4.57 3.09 -11.61
N SER A 175 3.32 3.45 -11.83
CA SER A 175 2.94 4.68 -12.51
C SER A 175 1.66 5.24 -11.88
N VAL A 176 1.58 6.53 -11.73
CA VAL A 176 0.38 7.20 -11.20
C VAL A 176 -0.86 6.80 -12.00
N THR A 177 -0.74 6.76 -13.33
CA THR A 177 -1.86 6.50 -14.24
C THR A 177 -2.22 5.01 -14.35
N PHE A 178 -1.23 4.11 -14.37
CA PHE A 178 -1.45 2.71 -14.75
C PHE A 178 -1.36 1.72 -13.59
N THR A 179 -0.84 2.12 -12.44
CA THR A 179 -0.82 1.28 -11.23
C THR A 179 -2.23 0.94 -10.75
N PRO A 180 -3.21 1.88 -10.69
CA PRO A 180 -4.60 1.52 -10.39
C PRO A 180 -5.28 0.92 -11.62
N HIS A 181 -5.72 -0.34 -11.52
CA HIS A 181 -6.49 -1.02 -12.56
C HIS A 181 -7.99 -0.84 -12.42
N LYS A 182 -8.48 -0.84 -11.18
CA LYS A 182 -9.91 -0.74 -10.87
C LYS A 182 -10.11 0.07 -9.60
N THR A 183 -11.21 0.80 -9.54
CA THR A 183 -11.58 1.63 -8.40
C THR A 183 -12.98 1.26 -7.92
N SER A 184 -13.21 1.23 -6.61
CA SER A 184 -14.52 1.13 -5.98
C SER A 184 -14.66 2.17 -4.89
N TYR A 185 -15.82 2.84 -4.85
CA TYR A 185 -16.21 3.80 -3.83
C TYR A 185 -17.20 3.22 -2.81
N ASP A 186 -17.49 1.92 -2.92
CA ASP A 186 -18.34 1.22 -1.97
C ASP A 186 -17.65 1.07 -0.62
N ALA A 187 -18.42 1.02 0.44
CA ALA A 187 -17.88 0.86 1.79
C ALA A 187 -17.16 -0.49 1.98
N THR A 188 -17.59 -1.51 1.24
CA THR A 188 -16.86 -2.76 1.02
C THR A 188 -16.63 -2.90 -0.48
N PRO A 189 -15.40 -3.03 -0.96
CA PRO A 189 -15.10 -2.93 -2.39
C PRO A 189 -15.79 -4.02 -3.19
N GLN A 190 -16.41 -3.60 -4.29
CA GLN A 190 -17.05 -4.47 -5.27
C GLN A 190 -16.31 -4.30 -6.59
N PHE A 191 -15.61 -5.35 -7.02
CA PHE A 191 -14.95 -5.35 -8.33
C PHE A 191 -15.59 -6.43 -9.19
N PRO A 192 -16.04 -6.10 -10.42
CA PRO A 192 -16.38 -7.11 -11.39
C PRO A 192 -15.10 -7.82 -11.81
N CYS A 193 -14.74 -8.90 -11.14
CA CYS A 193 -13.67 -9.76 -11.59
C CYS A 193 -14.13 -10.45 -12.87
N VAL A 194 -13.37 -10.29 -13.95
CA VAL A 194 -13.72 -10.82 -15.26
C VAL A 194 -13.64 -12.35 -15.22
N GLY A 195 -14.76 -13.01 -15.52
CA GLY A 195 -14.87 -14.46 -15.63
C GLY A 195 -15.82 -15.08 -14.60
N GLU A 196 -16.49 -16.16 -15.00
CA GLU A 196 -17.50 -16.88 -14.21
C GLU A 196 -16.97 -17.47 -12.88
N ASN A 197 -15.66 -17.51 -12.69
CA ASN A 197 -14.97 -18.03 -11.50
C ASN A 197 -14.31 -16.96 -10.63
N GLY A 198 -14.55 -15.68 -10.89
CA GLY A 198 -13.87 -14.55 -10.24
C GLY A 198 -14.39 -14.19 -8.84
N ASN A 199 -14.61 -15.16 -7.98
CA ASN A 199 -15.28 -14.99 -6.69
C ASN A 199 -14.31 -14.89 -5.48
N CYS A 200 -13.08 -14.39 -5.68
CA CYS A 200 -12.10 -14.29 -4.58
C CYS A 200 -12.52 -13.31 -3.48
N CYS A 201 -13.39 -12.33 -3.80
CA CYS A 201 -13.89 -11.31 -2.85
C CYS A 201 -15.34 -11.59 -2.45
N GLN A 202 -15.68 -12.83 -2.11
CA GLN A 202 -17.04 -13.23 -1.71
C GLN A 202 -17.31 -13.10 -0.22
N GLY A 203 -18.59 -12.90 0.12
CA GLY A 203 -19.07 -12.94 1.50
C GLY A 203 -18.49 -11.85 2.40
N GLY A 204 -18.17 -10.68 1.83
CA GLY A 204 -17.63 -9.55 2.58
C GLY A 204 -16.17 -9.71 3.00
N PHE A 205 -15.38 -10.54 2.29
CA PHE A 205 -13.94 -10.68 2.47
C PHE A 205 -13.20 -10.34 1.19
N LEU A 206 -12.04 -9.68 1.33
CA LEU A 206 -11.12 -9.47 0.24
C LEU A 206 -10.25 -10.73 0.05
N GLY A 207 -10.21 -11.25 -1.18
CA GLY A 207 -9.31 -12.33 -1.55
C GLY A 207 -7.91 -11.82 -1.90
N ASN A 208 -6.97 -12.76 -2.07
CA ASN A 208 -5.65 -12.45 -2.58
C ASN A 208 -5.71 -12.25 -4.10
N CYS A 209 -5.53 -11.02 -4.56
CA CYS A 209 -5.58 -10.69 -5.99
C CYS A 209 -4.48 -11.37 -6.81
N ASN A 210 -3.36 -11.78 -6.19
CA ASN A 210 -2.29 -12.50 -6.89
C ASN A 210 -2.71 -13.92 -7.30
N ASP A 211 -3.60 -14.54 -6.53
CA ASP A 211 -4.10 -15.89 -6.76
C ASP A 211 -5.49 -15.89 -7.45
N CYS A 212 -6.03 -14.70 -7.71
CA CYS A 212 -7.36 -14.56 -8.29
C CYS A 212 -7.35 -14.84 -9.79
N PRO A 213 -8.17 -15.77 -10.30
CA PRO A 213 -8.28 -16.03 -11.74
C PRO A 213 -8.85 -14.84 -12.53
N GLY A 214 -9.61 -13.95 -11.87
CA GLY A 214 -10.16 -12.72 -12.46
C GLY A 214 -9.25 -11.49 -12.27
N ARG A 215 -7.98 -11.66 -11.92
CA ARG A 215 -7.04 -10.54 -11.84
C ARG A 215 -6.89 -9.88 -13.21
N PRO A 216 -6.64 -8.56 -13.26
CA PRO A 216 -6.38 -7.86 -14.52
C PRO A 216 -5.14 -8.41 -15.24
N GLU A 217 -5.10 -8.20 -16.55
CA GLU A 217 -3.84 -8.31 -17.29
C GLU A 217 -2.88 -7.21 -16.81
N SER A 218 -1.58 -7.50 -16.90
CA SER A 218 -0.55 -6.55 -16.48
C SER A 218 -0.54 -5.30 -17.38
N ALA A 219 -0.39 -4.14 -16.77
CA ALA A 219 -0.14 -2.88 -17.47
C ALA A 219 1.33 -2.69 -17.87
N TRP A 220 2.11 -3.77 -17.97
CA TRP A 220 3.52 -3.76 -18.30
C TRP A 220 3.86 -2.93 -19.55
N GLU A 221 3.13 -3.14 -20.64
CA GLU A 221 3.40 -2.45 -21.92
C GLU A 221 3.27 -0.92 -21.74
N TYR A 222 2.26 -0.46 -21.01
CA TYR A 222 2.06 0.98 -20.76
C TYR A 222 3.11 1.55 -19.81
N MET A 223 3.33 0.91 -18.66
CA MET A 223 4.28 1.40 -17.66
C MET A 223 5.71 1.36 -18.16
N SER A 224 6.11 0.28 -18.85
CA SER A 224 7.47 0.15 -19.38
C SER A 224 7.73 1.11 -20.54
N THR A 225 6.75 1.34 -21.41
CA THR A 225 6.85 2.32 -22.49
C THR A 225 6.99 3.74 -21.94
N LEU A 226 6.21 4.08 -20.91
CA LEU A 226 6.32 5.37 -20.23
C LEU A 226 7.71 5.57 -19.62
N ALA A 227 8.23 4.58 -18.88
CA ALA A 227 9.53 4.66 -18.26
C ALA A 227 10.66 4.76 -19.31
N ARG A 228 10.64 3.92 -20.35
CA ARG A 228 11.62 3.94 -21.43
C ARG A 228 11.61 5.22 -22.26
N LYS A 229 10.45 5.87 -22.36
CA LYS A 229 10.35 7.19 -23.00
C LYS A 229 11.25 8.23 -22.32
N TYR A 230 11.35 8.17 -21.00
CA TYR A 230 12.13 9.14 -20.23
C TYR A 230 13.56 8.70 -19.97
N MET A 231 13.78 7.43 -19.65
CA MET A 231 15.10 6.90 -19.26
C MET A 231 15.98 6.68 -20.48
N ARG A 232 17.30 6.81 -20.30
CA ARG A 232 18.28 6.43 -21.30
C ARG A 232 18.27 4.92 -21.51
N GLU A 233 18.52 4.46 -22.74
CA GLU A 233 18.47 3.03 -23.13
C GLU A 233 19.41 2.14 -22.31
N GLU A 234 20.52 2.69 -21.84
CA GLU A 234 21.50 1.98 -21.02
C GLU A 234 20.99 1.60 -19.63
N TYR A 235 19.92 2.23 -19.13
CA TYR A 235 19.22 1.88 -17.89
C TYR A 235 18.10 0.89 -18.16
N ALA A 236 18.44 -0.21 -18.84
CA ALA A 236 17.49 -1.21 -19.28
C ALA A 236 16.89 -2.03 -18.11
N PHE A 237 15.66 -2.43 -18.30
CA PHE A 237 14.94 -3.33 -17.39
C PHE A 237 13.98 -4.21 -18.20
N SER A 238 13.61 -5.36 -17.61
CA SER A 238 12.71 -6.33 -18.23
C SER A 238 11.67 -6.83 -17.22
N TYR A 239 10.51 -7.22 -17.73
CA TYR A 239 9.43 -7.80 -16.93
C TYR A 239 9.84 -9.09 -16.25
N GLU A 240 9.47 -9.25 -15.00
CA GLU A 240 9.59 -10.51 -14.28
C GLU A 240 8.21 -11.02 -13.86
N LYS A 241 7.46 -10.24 -13.09
CA LYS A 241 6.11 -10.59 -12.65
C LYS A 241 5.37 -9.37 -12.12
N SER A 242 4.07 -9.51 -11.97
CA SER A 242 3.21 -8.50 -11.35
C SER A 242 2.71 -8.97 -9.98
N LEU A 243 2.64 -8.02 -9.04
CA LEU A 243 2.01 -8.17 -7.75
C LEU A 243 0.78 -7.28 -7.72
N PHE A 244 -0.35 -7.85 -7.32
CA PHE A 244 -1.61 -7.12 -7.18
C PHE A 244 -1.99 -6.98 -5.71
N SER A 245 -2.46 -5.80 -5.32
CA SER A 245 -2.91 -5.53 -3.97
C SER A 245 -4.07 -4.55 -3.95
N MET A 246 -4.85 -4.60 -2.87
CA MET A 246 -5.92 -3.66 -2.61
C MET A 246 -5.37 -2.50 -1.77
N LYS A 247 -5.50 -1.28 -2.29
CA LYS A 247 -5.08 -0.04 -1.63
C LYS A 247 -6.32 0.74 -1.19
N PRO A 248 -6.61 0.87 0.10
CA PRO A 248 -7.62 1.78 0.62
C PRO A 248 -7.06 3.20 0.69
N ILE A 249 -7.86 4.17 0.27
CA ILE A 249 -7.53 5.60 0.30
C ILE A 249 -8.69 6.33 0.95
N LEU A 250 -8.42 7.24 1.88
CA LEU A 250 -9.45 8.10 2.43
C LEU A 250 -9.99 9.02 1.33
N LYS A 251 -11.32 9.08 1.15
CA LYS A 251 -11.94 9.99 0.16
C LYS A 251 -11.61 11.46 0.44
N ALA A 252 -11.46 11.83 1.70
CA ALA A 252 -11.07 13.18 2.09
C ALA A 252 -9.65 13.55 1.66
N SER A 253 -8.78 12.57 1.42
CA SER A 253 -7.38 12.75 1.03
C SER A 253 -7.14 12.73 -0.48
N GLU A 254 -8.19 12.63 -1.30
CA GLU A 254 -8.04 12.64 -2.76
C GLU A 254 -7.60 14.01 -3.31
N ILE A 255 -7.83 15.09 -2.53
CA ILE A 255 -7.52 16.46 -2.96
C ILE A 255 -6.03 16.76 -2.79
N ASP A 256 -5.40 16.25 -1.73
CA ASP A 256 -4.04 16.60 -1.31
C ASP A 256 -3.07 15.41 -1.28
N ASP A 257 -3.53 14.22 -1.72
CA ASP A 257 -2.82 12.92 -1.62
C ASP A 257 -2.25 12.65 -0.22
N SER A 258 -2.81 13.27 0.81
CA SER A 258 -2.44 12.99 2.19
C SER A 258 -2.83 11.55 2.55
N ARG A 259 -2.07 10.94 3.44
CA ARG A 259 -2.33 9.56 3.91
C ARG A 259 -2.16 9.52 5.42
N PRO A 260 -3.06 10.19 6.17
CA PRO A 260 -2.98 10.15 7.62
C PRO A 260 -3.32 8.75 8.13
N THR A 261 -2.71 8.36 9.23
CA THR A 261 -3.22 7.26 10.04
C THR A 261 -4.45 7.73 10.77
N VAL A 262 -5.54 6.99 10.66
CA VAL A 262 -6.82 7.32 11.32
C VAL A 262 -7.15 6.25 12.34
N ILE A 263 -7.31 6.65 13.59
CA ILE A 263 -7.65 5.79 14.71
C ILE A 263 -9.03 6.21 15.21
N ARG A 264 -9.93 5.23 15.37
CA ARG A 264 -11.30 5.45 15.86
C ARG A 264 -11.63 4.44 16.94
N ALA A 265 -12.01 4.93 18.12
CA ALA A 265 -12.62 4.13 19.17
C ALA A 265 -14.12 3.96 18.84
N LEU A 266 -14.59 2.72 18.78
CA LEU A 266 -16.00 2.38 18.67
C LEU A 266 -16.66 2.33 20.05
N SER A 267 -15.94 1.85 21.05
CA SER A 267 -16.36 1.84 22.45
C SER A 267 -15.14 1.86 23.37
N GLU A 268 -15.37 2.39 24.59
CA GLU A 268 -14.36 2.52 25.63
C GLU A 268 -14.44 1.41 26.68
N ASP A 269 -15.63 0.79 26.83
CA ASP A 269 -15.84 -0.31 27.76
C ASP A 269 -16.93 -1.27 27.23
N PRO A 270 -16.60 -2.50 26.88
CA PRO A 270 -15.25 -2.98 26.53
C PRO A 270 -14.65 -2.20 25.34
N VAL A 271 -13.33 -2.18 25.25
CA VAL A 271 -12.62 -1.36 24.26
C VAL A 271 -12.69 -1.98 22.87
N PHE A 272 -13.06 -1.19 21.86
CA PHE A 272 -12.89 -1.56 20.45
C PHE A 272 -12.32 -0.39 19.67
N ILE A 273 -11.15 -0.60 19.09
CA ILE A 273 -10.44 0.41 18.29
C ILE A 273 -10.26 -0.11 16.88
N SER A 274 -10.47 0.75 15.88
CA SER A 274 -10.11 0.50 14.48
C SER A 274 -9.05 1.47 14.04
N VAL A 275 -8.01 0.95 13.36
CA VAL A 275 -6.94 1.75 12.77
C VAL A 275 -6.86 1.54 11.26
N LEU A 276 -6.83 2.63 10.54
CA LEU A 276 -6.46 2.68 9.12
C LEU A 276 -5.07 3.32 9.03
N SER A 277 -4.06 2.51 8.77
CA SER A 277 -2.68 2.97 8.61
C SER A 277 -2.51 3.78 7.33
N GLY A 278 -1.87 4.93 7.44
CA GLY A 278 -1.53 5.80 6.31
C GLY A 278 -0.15 5.49 5.71
N LYS A 279 0.88 5.53 6.53
CA LYS A 279 2.28 5.34 6.13
C LYS A 279 3.04 4.55 7.19
N ILE A 280 4.15 3.91 6.80
CA ILE A 280 4.96 3.10 7.72
C ILE A 280 5.59 3.93 8.87
N ASN A 281 5.89 5.21 8.64
CA ASN A 281 6.46 6.09 9.66
C ASN A 281 5.45 6.52 10.74
N THR A 282 4.17 6.18 10.59
CA THR A 282 3.11 6.46 11.57
C THR A 282 2.74 5.23 12.41
N VAL A 283 3.62 4.23 12.47
CA VAL A 283 3.38 2.98 13.21
C VAL A 283 3.18 3.20 14.71
N TYR A 284 3.77 4.25 15.28
CA TYR A 284 3.65 4.59 16.70
C TYR A 284 2.48 5.52 17.04
N ASP A 285 1.68 5.96 16.05
CA ASP A 285 0.51 6.81 16.30
C ASP A 285 -0.57 6.10 17.14
N LEU A 286 -0.48 4.79 17.24
CA LEU A 286 -1.40 3.96 18.02
C LEU A 286 -1.03 3.89 19.52
N ASP A 287 0.22 4.16 19.90
CA ASP A 287 0.71 4.00 21.29
C ASP A 287 -0.18 4.69 22.33
N PRO A 288 -0.64 5.95 22.13
CA PRO A 288 -1.50 6.62 23.13
C PRO A 288 -2.87 5.95 23.38
N PHE A 289 -3.25 4.98 22.53
CA PHE A 289 -4.51 4.24 22.65
C PHE A 289 -4.31 2.85 23.27
N LEU A 290 -3.06 2.44 23.51
CA LEU A 290 -2.71 1.13 24.05
C LEU A 290 -2.30 1.20 25.54
N ASP A 291 -2.00 2.40 26.04
CA ASP A 291 -1.70 2.69 27.45
C ASP A 291 -3.01 2.83 28.26
#